data_dc77bd910fcba8a34135066f21e382e4
#
_entry.id   dc77bd910fcba8a34135066f21e382e4
#
_cell.length_a   1.000
_cell.length_b   1.000
_cell.length_c   1.000
_cell.angle_alpha   90.00
_cell.angle_beta   90.00
_cell.angle_gamma   90.00
#
_symmetry.space_group_name_H-M   'P 1'
#
loop_
_entity.id
_entity.type
_entity.pdbx_description
1 polymer ?
#
loop_
_entity_poly.entity_id
_entity_poly.type
_entity_poly.pdbx_seq_one_letter_code
_entity_poly.pdbx_strand_id
1 'polypeptide(L)'
;MTELAGLVARRLCHDFAGPIGAISTALDLLEDENNPEIRGLIRDSARGLAASLRLYRVILSPSEAPLANHEARHLLADWVSARNSVALDWQVSGEHLAPARAATLLGLSLIACE
;
A
#
# COMPACT_ATOMS: atom_id res chain seq x y z
N MET A 1 -17.28 8.74 -10.10
CA MET A 1 -16.15 8.15 -9.34
C MET A 1 -15.97 6.68 -9.58
N THR A 2 -16.86 6.06 -10.37
CA THR A 2 -16.76 4.64 -10.70
C THR A 2 -15.47 4.29 -11.47
N GLU A 3 -14.98 5.20 -12.31
CA GLU A 3 -13.73 4.99 -13.04
C GLU A 3 -12.51 4.93 -12.11
N LEU A 4 -12.44 5.87 -11.16
CA LEU A 4 -11.35 5.86 -10.18
C LEU A 4 -11.43 4.60 -9.30
N ALA A 5 -12.63 4.24 -8.86
CA ALA A 5 -12.83 3.03 -8.06
C ALA A 5 -12.38 1.78 -8.81
N GLY A 6 -12.69 1.69 -10.10
CA GLY A 6 -12.26 0.58 -10.95
C GLY A 6 -10.76 0.50 -11.11
N LEU A 7 -10.10 1.64 -11.29
CA LEU A 7 -8.65 1.70 -11.40
C LEU A 7 -7.97 1.30 -10.10
N VAL A 8 -8.50 1.78 -8.97
CA VAL A 8 -7.98 1.42 -7.64
C VAL A 8 -8.15 -0.07 -7.39
N ALA A 9 -9.31 -0.63 -7.71
CA ALA A 9 -9.55 -2.06 -7.53
C ALA A 9 -8.59 -2.92 -8.37
N ARG A 10 -8.36 -2.52 -9.61
CA ARG A 10 -7.40 -3.21 -10.47
C ARG A 10 -5.99 -3.14 -9.89
N ARG A 11 -5.60 -1.97 -9.41
CA ARG A 11 -4.30 -1.78 -8.78
C ARG A 11 -4.16 -2.62 -7.51
N LEU A 12 -5.23 -2.70 -6.72
CA LEU A 12 -5.27 -3.53 -5.52
C LEU A 12 -4.96 -4.99 -5.87
N CYS A 13 -5.65 -5.53 -6.86
CA CYS A 13 -5.43 -6.91 -7.28
C CYS A 13 -3.98 -7.14 -7.72
N HIS A 14 -3.43 -6.21 -8.48
CA HIS A 14 -2.04 -6.27 -8.93
C HIS A 14 -1.06 -6.22 -7.75
N ASP A 15 -1.27 -5.29 -6.84
CA ASP A 15 -0.37 -5.08 -5.70
C ASP A 15 -0.41 -6.24 -4.71
N PHE A 16 -1.54 -6.93 -4.58
CA PHE A 16 -1.67 -8.07 -3.68
C PHE A 16 -1.18 -9.36 -4.29
N ALA A 17 -1.39 -9.55 -5.59
CA ALA A 17 -0.99 -10.78 -6.26
C ALA A 17 0.52 -11.03 -6.18
N GLY A 18 1.33 -9.98 -6.35
CA GLY A 18 2.78 -10.08 -6.32
C GLY A 18 3.30 -10.60 -4.98
N PRO A 19 3.05 -9.89 -3.86
CA PRO A 19 3.52 -10.35 -2.54
C PRO A 19 2.94 -11.70 -2.12
N ILE A 20 1.68 -11.97 -2.42
CA ILE A 20 1.07 -13.26 -2.09
C ILE A 20 1.77 -14.38 -2.84
N GLY A 21 2.04 -14.20 -4.13
CA GLY A 21 2.77 -15.18 -4.92
C GLY A 21 4.19 -15.39 -4.41
N ALA A 22 4.88 -14.31 -4.05
CA ALA A 22 6.23 -14.40 -3.50
C ALA A 22 6.25 -15.14 -2.18
N ILE A 23 5.29 -14.87 -1.29
CA ILE A 23 5.19 -15.56 0.00
C ILE A 23 4.91 -17.05 -0.22
N SER A 24 3.98 -17.39 -1.10
CA SER A 24 3.63 -18.78 -1.39
C SER A 24 4.83 -19.56 -1.93
N THR A 25 5.55 -19.00 -2.90
CA THR A 25 6.75 -19.62 -3.45
C THR A 25 7.84 -19.77 -2.40
N ALA A 26 8.06 -18.73 -1.59
CA ALA A 26 9.07 -18.76 -0.54
C ALA A 26 8.77 -19.80 0.54
N LEU A 27 7.50 -19.97 0.89
CA LEU A 27 7.09 -21.02 1.85
C LEU A 27 7.37 -22.42 1.33
N ASP A 28 7.13 -22.66 0.05
CA ASP A 28 7.43 -23.95 -0.58
C ASP A 28 8.96 -24.21 -0.55
N LEU A 29 9.75 -23.20 -0.84
CA LEU A 29 11.21 -23.32 -0.78
C LEU A 29 11.72 -23.54 0.65
N LEU A 30 11.05 -22.94 1.63
CA LEU A 30 11.43 -23.06 3.04
C LEU A 30 11.21 -24.47 3.59
N GLU A 31 10.27 -25.21 3.04
CA GLU A 31 10.07 -26.62 3.42
C GLU A 31 11.29 -27.48 3.10
N ASP A 32 11.95 -27.19 1.98
CA ASP A 32 13.12 -27.94 1.54
C ASP A 32 14.41 -27.42 2.19
N GLU A 33 14.49 -26.12 2.43
CA GLU A 33 15.69 -25.47 2.92
C GLU A 33 15.36 -24.32 3.88
N ASN A 34 15.79 -24.45 5.12
CA ASN A 34 15.55 -23.42 6.15
C ASN A 34 16.57 -22.28 6.02
N ASN A 35 16.35 -21.38 5.06
CA ASN A 35 17.28 -20.34 4.68
C ASN A 35 16.85 -18.97 5.24
N PRO A 36 17.73 -18.23 5.95
CA PRO A 36 17.40 -16.89 6.47
C PRO A 36 17.01 -15.89 5.39
N GLU A 37 17.56 -15.99 4.19
CA GLU A 37 17.21 -15.11 3.08
C GLU A 37 15.75 -15.32 2.63
N ILE A 38 15.31 -16.57 2.61
CA ILE A 38 13.93 -16.92 2.27
C ILE A 38 12.98 -16.38 3.33
N ARG A 39 13.35 -16.50 4.60
CA ARG A 39 12.56 -15.92 5.71
C ARG A 39 12.49 -14.41 5.60
N GLY A 40 13.58 -13.76 5.24
CA GLY A 40 13.62 -12.32 4.99
C GLY A 40 12.68 -11.89 3.88
N LEU A 41 12.65 -12.65 2.79
CA LEU A 41 11.75 -12.39 1.67
C LEU A 41 10.29 -12.49 2.10
N ILE A 42 9.93 -13.49 2.88
CA ILE A 42 8.59 -13.64 3.42
C ILE A 42 8.22 -12.45 4.29
N ARG A 43 9.11 -12.04 5.18
CA ARG A 43 8.88 -10.92 6.09
C ARG A 43 8.68 -9.62 5.33
N ASP A 44 9.56 -9.33 4.37
CA ASP A 44 9.49 -8.09 3.59
C ASP A 44 8.24 -8.05 2.72
N SER A 45 7.89 -9.16 2.10
CA SER A 45 6.66 -9.26 1.30
C SER A 45 5.42 -9.08 2.17
N ALA A 46 5.41 -9.65 3.38
CA ALA A 46 4.31 -9.49 4.33
C ALA A 46 4.17 -8.05 4.81
N ARG A 47 5.28 -7.37 5.06
CA ARG A 47 5.26 -5.95 5.44
C ARG A 47 4.73 -5.06 4.33
N GLY A 48 5.16 -5.30 3.10
CA GLY A 48 4.65 -4.58 1.93
C GLY A 48 3.16 -4.80 1.74
N LEU A 49 2.72 -6.03 1.90
CA LEU A 49 1.30 -6.39 1.81
C LEU A 49 0.48 -5.68 2.89
N ALA A 50 0.98 -5.64 4.12
CA ALA A 50 0.32 -4.95 5.23
C ALA A 50 0.24 -3.44 5.00
N ALA A 51 1.29 -2.83 4.49
CA ALA A 51 1.29 -1.40 4.14
C ALA A 51 0.26 -1.10 3.05
N SER A 52 0.20 -1.93 2.02
CA SER A 52 -0.80 -1.81 0.96
C SER A 52 -2.22 -1.93 1.51
N LEU A 53 -2.46 -2.91 2.38
CA LEU A 53 -3.77 -3.10 2.98
C LEU A 53 -4.23 -1.87 3.78
N ARG A 54 -3.35 -1.29 4.58
CA ARG A 54 -3.66 -0.09 5.35
C ARG A 54 -4.04 1.08 4.45
N LEU A 55 -3.28 1.27 3.37
CA LEU A 55 -3.55 2.34 2.41
C LEU A 55 -4.90 2.12 1.69
N TYR A 56 -5.13 0.93 1.18
CA TYR A 56 -6.37 0.61 0.47
C TYR A 56 -7.60 0.71 1.36
N ARG A 57 -7.48 0.38 2.64
CA ARG A 57 -8.61 0.53 3.57
C ARG A 57 -9.07 1.97 3.70
N VAL A 58 -8.15 2.92 3.71
CA VAL A 58 -8.50 4.34 3.76
C VAL A 58 -9.14 4.77 2.44
N ILE A 59 -8.60 4.31 1.31
CA ILE A 59 -9.10 4.70 -0.02
C ILE A 59 -10.50 4.14 -0.27
N LEU A 60 -10.72 2.87 0.02
CA LEU A 60 -11.94 2.16 -0.36
C LEU A 60 -13.02 2.20 0.71
N SER A 61 -12.66 2.44 1.95
CA SER A 61 -13.60 2.46 3.08
C SER A 61 -13.23 3.58 4.04
N PRO A 62 -13.36 4.85 3.61
CA PRO A 62 -12.95 5.98 4.44
C PRO A 62 -13.78 6.04 5.73
N SER A 63 -13.10 6.34 6.83
CA SER A 63 -13.77 6.64 8.09
C SER A 63 -14.59 7.92 7.98
N GLU A 64 -15.61 8.08 8.82
CA GLU A 64 -16.34 9.34 8.90
C GLU A 64 -15.51 10.45 9.54
N ALA A 65 -14.51 10.09 10.33
CA ALA A 65 -13.62 11.05 10.97
C ALA A 65 -12.56 11.57 9.99
N PRO A 66 -12.17 12.85 10.09
CA PRO A 66 -11.07 13.36 9.29
C PRO A 66 -9.77 12.60 9.56
N LEU A 67 -8.97 12.42 8.53
CA LEU A 67 -7.65 11.79 8.64
C LEU A 67 -6.61 12.86 8.94
N ALA A 68 -5.78 12.65 9.95
CA ALA A 68 -4.69 13.55 10.23
C ALA A 68 -3.69 13.58 9.06
N ASN A 69 -3.20 14.76 8.74
CA ASN A 69 -2.28 14.94 7.62
C ASN A 69 -1.04 14.04 7.77
N HIS A 70 -0.46 13.97 8.97
CA HIS A 70 0.71 13.14 9.21
C HIS A 70 0.40 11.64 9.08
N GLU A 71 -0.81 11.21 9.39
CA GLU A 71 -1.23 9.82 9.20
C GLU A 71 -1.35 9.47 7.71
N ALA A 72 -1.94 10.36 6.91
CA ALA A 72 -2.03 10.18 5.47
C ALA A 72 -0.63 10.09 4.83
N ARG A 73 0.26 10.99 5.24
CA ARG A 73 1.65 10.97 4.80
C ARG A 73 2.33 9.65 5.17
N HIS A 74 2.12 9.20 6.38
CA HIS A 74 2.75 7.97 6.88
C HIS A 74 2.27 6.74 6.12
N LEU A 75 0.97 6.65 5.87
CA LEU A 75 0.38 5.55 5.09
C LEU A 75 1.00 5.49 3.68
N LEU A 76 1.10 6.63 3.02
CA LEU A 76 1.66 6.69 1.68
C LEU A 76 3.17 6.42 1.69
N ALA A 77 3.88 6.95 2.68
CA ALA A 77 5.32 6.74 2.82
C ALA A 77 5.66 5.26 3.03
N ASP A 78 4.91 4.56 3.86
CA ASP A 78 5.09 3.13 4.09
C ASP A 78 4.87 2.33 2.80
N TRP A 79 3.84 2.68 2.06
CA TRP A 79 3.54 2.01 0.79
C TRP A 79 4.62 2.28 -0.25
N VAL A 80 5.08 3.53 -0.35
CA VAL A 80 6.12 3.94 -1.30
C VAL A 80 7.47 3.30 -0.96
N SER A 81 7.76 3.09 0.32
CA SER A 81 9.03 2.52 0.76
C SER A 81 9.30 1.13 0.19
N ALA A 82 8.27 0.41 -0.22
CA ALA A 82 8.41 -0.88 -0.89
C ALA A 82 8.76 -0.75 -2.38
N ARG A 83 8.84 0.47 -2.90
CA ARG A 83 9.08 0.76 -4.32
C ARG A 83 10.39 1.51 -4.47
N ASN A 84 11.44 0.80 -4.84
CA ASN A 84 12.81 1.32 -4.83
C ASN A 84 13.06 2.50 -5.77
N SER A 85 12.20 2.70 -6.77
CA SER A 85 12.40 3.74 -7.78
C SER A 85 11.54 4.98 -7.55
N VAL A 86 10.81 5.05 -6.44
CA VAL A 86 9.87 6.14 -6.15
C VAL A 86 10.27 6.85 -4.88
N ALA A 87 10.29 8.17 -4.92
CA ALA A 87 10.50 9.03 -3.76
C ALA A 87 9.21 9.81 -3.47
N LEU A 88 8.92 10.02 -2.21
CA LEU A 88 7.75 10.77 -1.77
C LEU A 88 8.15 12.17 -1.34
N ASP A 89 7.50 13.18 -1.96
CA ASP A 89 7.57 14.55 -1.53
C ASP A 89 6.17 15.01 -1.14
N TRP A 90 5.94 15.17 0.16
CA TRP A 90 4.62 15.49 0.70
C TRP A 90 4.49 16.97 1.01
N GLN A 91 3.66 17.67 0.24
CA GLN A 91 3.45 19.11 0.38
C GLN A 91 1.97 19.46 0.59
N VAL A 92 1.28 18.65 1.36
CA VAL A 92 -0.13 18.86 1.68
C VAL A 92 -0.23 19.70 2.96
N SER A 93 -0.96 20.80 2.90
CA SER A 93 -1.14 21.69 4.03
C SER A 93 -2.38 21.33 4.85
N GLY A 94 -2.41 21.76 6.12
CA GLY A 94 -3.51 21.51 7.04
C GLY A 94 -3.19 20.36 7.99
N GLU A 95 -3.89 20.34 9.13
CA GLU A 95 -3.68 19.29 10.14
C GLU A 95 -4.49 18.03 9.86
N HIS A 96 -5.66 18.19 9.24
CA HIS A 96 -6.58 17.11 8.99
C HIS A 96 -7.12 17.16 7.57
N LEU A 97 -7.38 16.00 6.99
CA LEU A 97 -7.99 15.85 5.68
C LEU A 97 -9.40 15.29 5.84
N ALA A 98 -10.38 15.87 5.14
CA ALA A 98 -11.72 15.30 5.07
C ALA A 98 -11.63 13.88 4.47
N PRO A 99 -12.46 12.91 4.92
CA PRO A 99 -12.35 11.54 4.45
C PRO A 99 -12.37 11.38 2.93
N ALA A 100 -13.29 12.06 2.25
CA ALA A 100 -13.38 11.99 0.79
C ALA A 100 -12.14 12.56 0.11
N ARG A 101 -11.59 13.66 0.63
CA ARG A 101 -10.38 14.27 0.09
C ARG A 101 -9.17 13.38 0.29
N ALA A 102 -9.05 12.76 1.47
CA ALA A 102 -7.97 11.84 1.77
C ALA A 102 -8.03 10.63 0.83
N ALA A 103 -9.20 10.03 0.67
CA ALA A 103 -9.38 8.88 -0.22
C ALA A 103 -9.02 9.22 -1.66
N THR A 104 -9.45 10.38 -2.16
CA THR A 104 -9.15 10.82 -3.53
C THR A 104 -7.65 11.07 -3.70
N LEU A 105 -7.03 11.78 -2.77
CA LEU A 105 -5.60 12.09 -2.84
C LEU A 105 -4.75 10.82 -2.84
N LEU A 106 -5.02 9.92 -1.90
CA LEU A 106 -4.27 8.68 -1.79
C LEU A 106 -4.53 7.75 -2.99
N GLY A 107 -5.78 7.69 -3.45
CA GLY A 107 -6.14 6.90 -4.62
C GLY A 107 -5.44 7.37 -5.90
N LEU A 108 -5.40 8.69 -6.12
CA LEU A 108 -4.69 9.27 -7.26
C LEU A 108 -3.19 9.05 -7.16
N SER A 109 -2.62 9.19 -5.96
CA SER A 109 -1.19 8.93 -5.73
C SER A 109 -0.83 7.48 -6.07
N LEU A 110 -1.69 6.56 -5.71
CA LEU A 110 -1.51 5.14 -5.98
C LEU A 110 -1.51 4.85 -7.48
N ILE A 111 -2.42 5.44 -8.23
CA ILE A 111 -2.50 5.28 -9.68
C ILE A 111 -1.28 5.93 -10.37
N ALA A 112 -0.83 7.09 -9.88
CA ALA A 112 0.29 7.81 -10.45
C ALA A 112 1.62 7.06 -10.31
N CYS A 113 1.72 6.13 -9.36
CA CYS A 113 2.94 5.36 -9.11
C CYS A 113 3.05 4.07 -9.94
N GLU A 114 2.36 3.98 -11.03
CA GLU A 114 2.49 2.82 -11.93
C GLU A 114 3.86 2.72 -12.64
#